data_0f3989936e859adbeecad564ec456ead
#
_entry.id   0f3989936e859adbeecad564ec456ead
#
_cell.length_a   1.000
_cell.length_b   1.000
_cell.length_c   1.000
_cell.angle_alpha   90.00
_cell.angle_beta   90.00
_cell.angle_gamma   90.00
#
_symmetry.space_group_name_H-M   'P 1'
#
loop_
_entity.id
_entity.type
_entity.pdbx_description
1 polymer ?
#
loop_
_entity_poly.entity_id
_entity_poly.type
_entity_poly.pdbx_seq_one_letter_code
_entity_poly.pdbx_strand_id
1 'polypeptide(L)'
;MNEIQKYIAANEPKIMEDLFSLIRIPSISALPEHHDDMLACAQRWAQLLLEAGVDEALVMPSKGNPIVFAQKIVDPNAKTVLVYAHYDVMPAEPLELWKSQPFEPEVRDGYIWARGADDDKGQSFIQVKAFEYLVKNELLKNNVKFIFEGEEEIGSPSLEAFCEEHKELLKADVILVSDTSMLGAELPSLTTGLRGLAYWEIEVTGPNRDLHSGHFGGAVANPINVLCEIISKVTDKDGRITVPGFYDDVEEVPQAEREMIAHIPFDEKKYKEAIGVKELFGEKGYSTLERNSCRPSFDVCGIWGGYTGEGSKTVLPSKAYAKVSCRLVAHQDHHKISQMFADYILQMAPNTVQVKVTPMHGGQGYVCPISLPAYQAAEKGFEIAFGKKPLAVRRGGSIPIISTFEQVLGTKTVLMGFGLESDAIHSPNENFSLDIFRKGIEAVVEFHQEYAKR
;
A
#
# COMPACT_ATOMS: atom_id res chain seq x y z
N MET A 1 21.96 -11.73 24.22
CA MET A 1 22.16 -11.08 22.89
C MET A 1 22.89 -12.08 22.00
N ASN A 2 22.32 -12.38 20.86
CA ASN A 2 22.98 -13.16 19.80
C ASN A 2 23.97 -12.28 19.00
N GLU A 3 24.69 -12.85 18.01
CA GLU A 3 25.72 -12.13 17.26
C GLU A 3 25.16 -10.95 16.43
N ILE A 4 23.96 -11.11 15.87
CA ILE A 4 23.29 -10.04 15.10
C ILE A 4 22.96 -8.86 16.02
N GLN A 5 22.39 -9.14 17.20
CA GLN A 5 22.04 -8.11 18.19
C GLN A 5 23.28 -7.39 18.74
N LYS A 6 24.41 -8.12 18.93
CA LYS A 6 25.69 -7.50 19.31
C LYS A 6 26.22 -6.57 18.21
N TYR A 7 26.13 -7.02 16.94
CA TYR A 7 26.55 -6.21 15.81
C TYR A 7 25.71 -4.92 15.69
N ILE A 8 24.38 -5.04 15.79
CA ILE A 8 23.48 -3.87 15.75
C ILE A 8 23.84 -2.89 16.86
N ALA A 9 23.96 -3.37 18.11
CA ALA A 9 24.30 -2.51 19.25
C ALA A 9 25.66 -1.82 19.10
N ALA A 10 26.66 -2.50 18.57
CA ALA A 10 28.00 -1.93 18.36
C ALA A 10 28.04 -0.91 17.25
N ASN A 11 27.17 -0.97 16.25
CA ASN A 11 27.14 -0.11 15.08
C ASN A 11 25.96 0.89 15.08
N GLU A 12 25.12 0.91 16.10
CA GLU A 12 23.90 1.72 16.16
C GLU A 12 24.12 3.21 15.87
N PRO A 13 25.14 3.89 16.40
CA PRO A 13 25.35 5.31 16.08
C PRO A 13 25.57 5.55 14.58
N LYS A 14 26.29 4.66 13.89
CA LYS A 14 26.48 4.75 12.44
C LYS A 14 25.20 4.40 11.69
N ILE A 15 24.50 3.35 12.11
CA ILE A 15 23.22 2.93 11.50
C ILE A 15 22.22 4.08 11.55
N MET A 16 22.10 4.74 12.70
CA MET A 16 21.19 5.89 12.85
C MET A 16 21.61 7.09 12.00
N GLU A 17 22.90 7.46 11.98
CA GLU A 17 23.35 8.60 11.17
C GLU A 17 23.18 8.32 9.67
N ASP A 18 23.42 7.12 9.20
CA ASP A 18 23.18 6.73 7.81
C ASP A 18 21.69 6.86 7.46
N LEU A 19 20.77 6.36 8.30
CA LEU A 19 19.32 6.54 8.12
C LEU A 19 18.92 8.02 8.17
N PHE A 20 19.43 8.77 9.13
CA PHE A 20 19.14 10.19 9.30
C PHE A 20 19.61 11.02 8.10
N SER A 21 20.73 10.61 7.47
CA SER A 21 21.19 11.25 6.24
C SER A 21 20.21 11.12 5.07
N LEU A 22 19.39 10.06 5.04
CA LEU A 22 18.31 9.88 4.05
C LEU A 22 17.08 10.71 4.43
N ILE A 23 16.69 10.66 5.71
CA ILE A 23 15.49 11.34 6.22
C ILE A 23 15.62 12.86 6.07
N ARG A 24 16.82 13.44 6.28
CA ARG A 24 17.05 14.87 6.11
C ARG A 24 16.85 15.37 4.68
N ILE A 25 16.78 14.50 3.70
CA ILE A 25 16.49 14.87 2.32
C ILE A 25 14.96 14.81 2.14
N PRO A 26 14.26 15.95 1.95
CA PRO A 26 12.81 15.99 1.82
C PRO A 26 12.36 15.56 0.41
N SER A 27 12.49 14.26 0.12
CA SER A 27 12.16 13.67 -1.17
C SER A 27 10.64 13.55 -1.36
N ILE A 28 9.94 14.68 -1.49
CA ILE A 28 8.50 14.76 -1.64
C ILE A 28 8.13 14.70 -3.13
N SER A 29 7.71 13.52 -3.60
CA SER A 29 7.43 13.28 -5.02
C SER A 29 6.26 14.11 -5.58
N ALA A 30 5.28 14.43 -4.72
CA ALA A 30 4.08 15.18 -5.11
C ALA A 30 4.34 16.67 -5.41
N LEU A 31 5.50 17.23 -5.02
CA LEU A 31 5.79 18.65 -5.09
C LEU A 31 6.97 18.94 -6.03
N PRO A 32 6.75 19.68 -7.13
CA PRO A 32 7.79 19.94 -8.14
C PRO A 32 9.05 20.63 -7.59
N GLU A 33 8.94 21.42 -6.53
CA GLU A 33 10.06 22.11 -5.87
C GLU A 33 11.07 21.16 -5.23
N HIS A 34 10.69 19.90 -4.97
CA HIS A 34 11.56 18.86 -4.42
C HIS A 34 12.21 17.96 -5.47
N HIS A 35 12.16 18.34 -6.76
CA HIS A 35 12.76 17.53 -7.84
C HIS A 35 14.28 17.27 -7.61
N ASP A 36 15.03 18.26 -7.15
CA ASP A 36 16.46 18.09 -6.86
C ASP A 36 16.68 17.21 -5.62
N ASP A 37 15.78 17.26 -4.65
CA ASP A 37 15.81 16.40 -3.47
C ASP A 37 15.55 14.93 -3.84
N MET A 38 14.69 14.67 -4.83
CA MET A 38 14.47 13.32 -5.34
C MET A 38 15.75 12.72 -5.89
N LEU A 39 16.48 13.47 -6.73
CA LEU A 39 17.77 13.02 -7.28
C LEU A 39 18.83 12.85 -6.17
N ALA A 40 18.90 13.79 -5.24
CA ALA A 40 19.84 13.71 -4.11
C ALA A 40 19.58 12.49 -3.22
N CYS A 41 18.30 12.16 -2.97
CA CYS A 41 17.91 10.98 -2.21
C CYS A 41 18.30 9.69 -2.93
N ALA A 42 18.01 9.59 -4.23
CA ALA A 42 18.40 8.44 -5.05
C ALA A 42 19.94 8.22 -5.04
N GLN A 43 20.70 9.31 -5.17
CA GLN A 43 22.19 9.26 -5.09
C GLN A 43 22.67 8.82 -3.72
N ARG A 44 22.04 9.29 -2.63
CA ARG A 44 22.39 8.88 -1.27
C ARG A 44 22.11 7.39 -1.04
N TRP A 45 20.98 6.89 -1.52
CA TRP A 45 20.68 5.45 -1.49
C TRP A 45 21.73 4.62 -2.24
N ALA A 46 22.07 5.02 -3.47
CA ALA A 46 23.11 4.34 -4.25
C ALA A 46 24.46 4.29 -3.50
N GLN A 47 24.86 5.40 -2.87
CA GLN A 47 26.06 5.44 -2.06
C GLN A 47 26.00 4.48 -0.86
N LEU A 48 24.90 4.48 -0.11
CA LEU A 48 24.72 3.60 1.06
C LEU A 48 24.70 2.11 0.67
N LEU A 49 24.15 1.77 -0.48
CA LEU A 49 24.18 0.40 -1.01
C LEU A 49 25.62 -0.02 -1.37
N LEU A 50 26.43 0.86 -1.97
CA LEU A 50 27.87 0.61 -2.21
C LEU A 50 28.63 0.41 -0.89
N GLU A 51 28.38 1.25 0.11
CA GLU A 51 28.97 1.14 1.45
C GLU A 51 28.56 -0.18 2.15
N ALA A 52 27.32 -0.65 1.90
CA ALA A 52 26.83 -1.93 2.41
C ALA A 52 27.44 -3.15 1.70
N GLY A 53 28.08 -2.99 0.54
CA GLY A 53 28.87 -4.02 -0.13
C GLY A 53 28.22 -4.67 -1.35
N VAL A 54 27.30 -3.97 -2.04
CA VAL A 54 26.86 -4.39 -3.39
C VAL A 54 28.01 -4.31 -4.39
N ASP A 55 27.92 -5.06 -5.48
CA ASP A 55 28.93 -5.05 -6.53
C ASP A 55 28.79 -3.82 -7.44
N GLU A 56 27.55 -3.32 -7.60
CA GLU A 56 27.24 -2.08 -8.33
C GLU A 56 25.96 -1.43 -7.77
N ALA A 57 25.88 -0.11 -7.88
CA ALA A 57 24.67 0.66 -7.63
C ALA A 57 24.56 1.78 -8.66
N LEU A 58 23.40 1.86 -9.31
CA LEU A 58 23.11 2.77 -10.41
C LEU A 58 21.89 3.62 -10.09
N VAL A 59 21.95 4.91 -10.41
CA VAL A 59 20.78 5.79 -10.47
C VAL A 59 20.33 5.84 -11.92
N MET A 60 19.26 5.15 -12.24
CA MET A 60 18.77 4.94 -13.60
C MET A 60 17.64 5.92 -13.93
N PRO A 61 17.61 6.48 -15.13
CA PRO A 61 16.50 7.33 -15.54
C PRO A 61 15.21 6.51 -15.68
N SER A 62 14.09 7.13 -15.34
CA SER A 62 12.73 6.66 -15.63
C SER A 62 11.96 7.73 -16.39
N LYS A 63 10.66 7.50 -16.65
CA LYS A 63 9.77 8.54 -17.21
C LYS A 63 9.46 9.66 -16.21
N GLY A 64 9.71 9.42 -14.93
CA GLY A 64 9.53 10.36 -13.82
C GLY A 64 10.79 10.47 -12.96
N ASN A 65 10.67 10.21 -11.66
CA ASN A 65 11.80 10.23 -10.75
C ASN A 65 12.75 9.06 -11.01
N PRO A 66 14.08 9.22 -10.78
CA PRO A 66 15.05 8.17 -11.07
C PRO A 66 14.83 6.94 -10.18
N ILE A 67 15.23 5.78 -10.70
CA ILE A 67 15.17 4.52 -9.97
C ILE A 67 16.58 4.11 -9.57
N VAL A 68 16.78 3.70 -8.32
CA VAL A 68 18.04 3.14 -7.84
C VAL A 68 18.01 1.64 -8.06
N PHE A 69 18.93 1.13 -8.84
CA PHE A 69 19.19 -0.30 -8.98
C PHE A 69 20.53 -0.65 -8.37
N ALA A 70 20.60 -1.75 -7.61
CA ALA A 70 21.87 -2.28 -7.14
C ALA A 70 21.84 -3.81 -7.09
N GLN A 71 23.01 -4.44 -7.11
CA GLN A 71 23.07 -5.89 -7.01
C GLN A 71 24.36 -6.42 -6.37
N LYS A 72 24.22 -7.60 -5.77
CA LYS A 72 25.32 -8.47 -5.36
C LYS A 72 25.04 -9.88 -5.84
N ILE A 73 25.92 -10.39 -6.69
CA ILE A 73 25.83 -11.75 -7.22
C ILE A 73 26.90 -12.60 -6.53
N VAL A 74 26.47 -13.49 -5.63
CA VAL A 74 27.39 -14.40 -4.90
C VAL A 74 27.66 -15.69 -5.67
N ASP A 75 26.66 -16.20 -6.39
CA ASP A 75 26.74 -17.37 -7.26
C ASP A 75 25.66 -17.28 -8.34
N PRO A 76 25.98 -17.41 -9.63
CA PRO A 76 24.98 -17.38 -10.71
C PRO A 76 23.86 -18.42 -10.57
N ASN A 77 24.11 -19.51 -9.85
CA ASN A 77 23.12 -20.57 -9.61
C ASN A 77 22.35 -20.42 -8.29
N ALA A 78 22.72 -19.46 -7.44
CA ALA A 78 22.00 -19.20 -6.21
C ALA A 78 20.68 -18.48 -6.49
N LYS A 79 19.69 -18.68 -5.63
CA LYS A 79 18.43 -17.95 -5.67
C LYS A 79 18.68 -16.45 -5.56
N THR A 80 17.88 -15.70 -6.28
CA THR A 80 17.94 -14.23 -6.31
C THR A 80 16.74 -13.63 -5.59
N VAL A 81 17.00 -12.76 -4.64
CA VAL A 81 15.99 -11.93 -3.95
C VAL A 81 16.07 -10.52 -4.53
N LEU A 82 14.96 -10.01 -5.02
CA LEU A 82 14.81 -8.60 -5.42
C LEU A 82 14.13 -7.84 -4.28
N VAL A 83 14.84 -6.92 -3.65
CA VAL A 83 14.30 -6.04 -2.61
C VAL A 83 13.72 -4.80 -3.29
N TYR A 84 12.42 -4.57 -3.09
CA TYR A 84 11.76 -3.34 -3.51
C TYR A 84 11.52 -2.43 -2.32
N ALA A 85 11.67 -1.12 -2.56
CA ALA A 85 11.34 -0.07 -1.62
C ALA A 85 11.07 1.25 -2.36
N HIS A 86 10.56 2.26 -1.64
CA HIS A 86 10.46 3.60 -2.18
C HIS A 86 11.22 4.61 -1.31
N TYR A 87 11.70 5.69 -1.94
CA TYR A 87 12.46 6.71 -1.25
C TYR A 87 11.76 8.07 -1.21
N ASP A 88 10.63 8.20 -1.90
CA ASP A 88 9.77 9.37 -1.76
C ASP A 88 8.95 9.30 -0.48
N VAL A 89 8.45 10.45 -0.08
CA VAL A 89 7.65 10.60 1.14
C VAL A 89 6.49 11.56 0.90
N MET A 90 5.43 11.41 1.68
CA MET A 90 4.30 12.34 1.69
C MET A 90 4.71 13.74 2.16
N PRO A 91 4.02 14.81 1.71
CA PRO A 91 4.13 16.14 2.29
C PRO A 91 3.97 16.13 3.81
N ALA A 92 4.67 17.02 4.49
CA ALA A 92 4.69 17.06 5.97
C ALA A 92 3.57 17.93 6.58
N GLU A 93 2.84 18.68 5.78
CA GLU A 93 1.75 19.57 6.24
C GLU A 93 0.63 18.80 6.96
N PRO A 94 0.01 19.40 7.97
CA PRO A 94 0.24 20.74 8.52
C PRO A 94 1.40 20.79 9.50
N LEU A 95 2.39 21.65 9.24
CA LEU A 95 3.65 21.72 9.99
C LEU A 95 3.47 22.11 11.46
N GLU A 96 2.46 22.91 11.79
CA GLU A 96 2.16 23.36 13.15
C GLU A 96 1.73 22.23 14.11
N LEU A 97 1.40 21.05 13.58
CA LEU A 97 1.04 19.89 14.40
C LEU A 97 2.25 18.99 14.74
N TRP A 98 3.40 19.25 14.14
CA TRP A 98 4.62 18.51 14.47
C TRP A 98 5.24 19.00 15.76
N LYS A 99 5.69 18.06 16.61
CA LYS A 99 6.41 18.34 17.87
C LYS A 99 7.90 18.58 17.64
N SER A 100 8.45 18.07 16.54
CA SER A 100 9.82 18.28 16.05
C SER A 100 9.76 18.57 14.56
N GLN A 101 10.84 19.06 13.97
CA GLN A 101 10.88 19.33 12.52
C GLN A 101 10.78 18.01 11.73
N PRO A 102 9.91 17.91 10.72
CA PRO A 102 9.63 16.65 10.04
C PRO A 102 10.84 16.02 9.34
N PHE A 103 11.82 16.81 8.91
CA PHE A 103 13.04 16.34 8.24
C PHE A 103 14.31 16.51 9.09
N GLU A 104 14.15 16.74 10.39
CA GLU A 104 15.24 16.71 11.37
C GLU A 104 15.00 15.53 12.33
N PRO A 105 15.43 14.32 11.93
CA PRO A 105 15.13 13.10 12.68
C PRO A 105 15.75 13.10 14.06
N GLU A 106 15.02 12.66 15.05
CA GLU A 106 15.49 12.48 16.42
C GLU A 106 15.03 11.14 17.02
N VAL A 107 15.83 10.61 17.95
CA VAL A 107 15.37 9.48 18.78
C VAL A 107 14.85 10.02 20.10
N ARG A 108 13.58 9.77 20.38
CA ARG A 108 12.91 10.17 21.62
C ARG A 108 11.98 9.04 22.10
N ASP A 109 12.05 8.72 23.38
CA ASP A 109 11.21 7.70 24.02
C ASP A 109 11.25 6.31 23.34
N GLY A 110 12.39 5.96 22.71
CA GLY A 110 12.56 4.68 22.01
C GLY A 110 11.99 4.63 20.59
N TYR A 111 11.61 5.80 20.03
CA TYR A 111 11.13 5.94 18.66
C TYR A 111 11.98 6.92 17.87
N ILE A 112 12.08 6.67 16.56
CA ILE A 112 12.62 7.61 15.57
C ILE A 112 11.46 8.48 15.12
N TRP A 113 11.57 9.80 15.25
CA TRP A 113 10.52 10.76 14.90
C TRP A 113 10.96 11.58 13.69
N ALA A 114 10.30 11.38 12.56
CA ALA A 114 10.47 12.18 11.34
C ALA A 114 9.50 11.72 10.25
N ARG A 115 9.29 12.51 9.20
CA ARG A 115 8.65 12.06 7.97
C ARG A 115 9.57 11.06 7.24
N GLY A 116 9.04 9.90 6.84
CA GLY A 116 9.80 8.81 6.24
C GLY A 116 10.53 7.92 7.28
N ALA A 117 10.29 8.13 8.58
CA ALA A 117 10.88 7.28 9.62
C ALA A 117 10.36 5.84 9.56
N ASP A 118 9.10 5.64 9.22
CA ASP A 118 8.48 4.35 8.96
C ASP A 118 8.29 4.17 7.45
N ASP A 119 7.61 5.08 6.79
CA ASP A 119 7.13 5.01 5.42
C ASP A 119 8.01 5.83 4.45
N ASP A 120 8.90 5.20 3.67
CA ASP A 120 9.39 3.81 3.76
C ASP A 120 10.91 3.77 4.05
N LYS A 121 11.56 4.96 4.24
CA LYS A 121 13.03 5.03 4.41
C LYS A 121 13.51 4.18 5.58
N GLY A 122 12.77 4.16 6.70
CA GLY A 122 13.14 3.35 7.86
C GLY A 122 13.02 1.86 7.61
N GLN A 123 11.89 1.40 7.08
CA GLN A 123 11.69 -0.02 6.78
C GLN A 123 12.62 -0.51 5.66
N SER A 124 12.80 0.28 4.62
CA SER A 124 13.76 0.00 3.53
C SER A 124 15.19 -0.11 4.05
N PHE A 125 15.56 0.72 5.02
CA PHE A 125 16.90 0.73 5.59
C PHE A 125 17.18 -0.52 6.43
N ILE A 126 16.17 -1.14 7.02
CA ILE A 126 16.27 -2.48 7.64
C ILE A 126 16.84 -3.49 6.65
N GLN A 127 16.33 -3.50 5.41
CA GLN A 127 16.77 -4.42 4.35
C GLN A 127 18.26 -4.22 4.03
N VAL A 128 18.67 -2.95 3.89
CA VAL A 128 20.07 -2.61 3.58
C VAL A 128 21.01 -2.98 4.73
N LYS A 129 20.61 -2.76 5.98
CA LYS A 129 21.46 -3.09 7.14
C LYS A 129 21.55 -4.60 7.43
N ALA A 130 20.48 -5.34 7.15
CA ALA A 130 20.53 -6.81 7.17
C ALA A 130 21.47 -7.36 6.08
N PHE A 131 21.36 -6.82 4.86
CA PHE A 131 22.28 -7.15 3.76
C PHE A 131 23.74 -6.83 4.13
N GLU A 132 24.02 -5.63 4.65
CA GLU A 132 25.35 -5.22 5.08
C GLU A 132 25.96 -6.19 6.12
N TYR A 133 25.15 -6.60 7.11
CA TYR A 133 25.58 -7.58 8.10
C TYR A 133 25.97 -8.91 7.45
N LEU A 134 25.13 -9.42 6.54
CA LEU A 134 25.37 -10.70 5.84
C LEU A 134 26.63 -10.65 4.97
N VAL A 135 26.88 -9.56 4.27
CA VAL A 135 28.07 -9.36 3.42
C VAL A 135 29.33 -9.28 4.29
N LYS A 136 29.32 -8.41 5.30
CA LYS A 136 30.49 -8.19 6.16
C LYS A 136 30.93 -9.42 6.96
N ASN A 137 30.00 -10.33 7.26
CA ASN A 137 30.28 -11.55 7.98
C ASN A 137 30.37 -12.80 7.07
N GLU A 138 30.40 -12.61 5.73
CA GLU A 138 30.48 -13.70 4.74
C GLU A 138 29.34 -14.73 4.86
N LEU A 139 28.16 -14.28 5.32
CA LEU A 139 26.99 -15.11 5.54
C LEU A 139 25.97 -15.08 4.41
N LEU A 140 26.12 -14.16 3.44
CA LEU A 140 25.21 -14.06 2.31
C LEU A 140 25.37 -15.25 1.39
N LYS A 141 24.26 -15.96 1.10
CA LYS A 141 24.23 -17.17 0.24
C LYS A 141 23.30 -17.01 -0.96
N ASN A 142 22.40 -16.05 -0.93
CA ASN A 142 21.56 -15.70 -2.08
C ASN A 142 22.16 -14.51 -2.85
N ASN A 143 21.82 -14.42 -4.11
CA ASN A 143 21.98 -13.17 -4.85
C ASN A 143 20.95 -12.17 -4.34
N VAL A 144 21.34 -10.90 -4.25
CA VAL A 144 20.42 -9.83 -3.83
C VAL A 144 20.49 -8.71 -4.86
N LYS A 145 19.31 -8.28 -5.29
CA LYS A 145 19.11 -7.08 -6.11
C LYS A 145 18.24 -6.10 -5.33
N PHE A 146 18.40 -4.83 -5.59
CA PHE A 146 17.59 -3.74 -5.03
C PHE A 146 17.01 -2.92 -6.17
N ILE A 147 15.75 -2.56 -6.03
CA ILE A 147 15.07 -1.58 -6.87
C ILE A 147 14.33 -0.60 -5.95
N PHE A 148 14.75 0.66 -5.92
CA PHE A 148 14.11 1.69 -5.12
C PHE A 148 13.57 2.79 -6.03
N GLU A 149 12.28 3.06 -5.91
CA GLU A 149 11.59 4.09 -6.71
C GLU A 149 11.36 5.38 -5.93
N GLY A 150 10.96 6.43 -6.63
CA GLY A 150 10.66 7.73 -6.05
C GLY A 150 9.29 8.27 -6.45
N GLU A 151 8.29 7.41 -6.64
CA GLU A 151 6.95 7.79 -7.09
C GLU A 151 5.83 6.95 -6.43
N GLU A 152 6.13 6.16 -5.38
CA GLU A 152 5.13 5.30 -4.73
C GLU A 152 3.97 6.14 -4.19
N GLU A 153 4.27 7.24 -3.52
CA GLU A 153 3.32 8.14 -2.88
C GLU A 153 2.42 8.91 -3.87
N ILE A 154 2.73 8.84 -5.16
CA ILE A 154 1.90 9.35 -6.25
C ILE A 154 1.38 8.24 -7.17
N GLY A 155 1.50 6.96 -6.75
CA GLY A 155 0.94 5.78 -7.42
C GLY A 155 1.84 5.14 -8.47
N SER A 156 3.17 5.30 -8.38
CA SER A 156 4.20 4.62 -9.20
C SER A 156 3.98 4.73 -10.73
N PRO A 157 3.67 5.90 -11.29
CA PRO A 157 3.27 6.02 -12.70
C PRO A 157 4.34 5.58 -13.71
N SER A 158 5.62 5.57 -13.32
CA SER A 158 6.74 5.23 -14.19
C SER A 158 7.26 3.80 -14.01
N LEU A 159 6.93 3.14 -12.91
CA LEU A 159 7.59 1.90 -12.51
C LEU A 159 7.19 0.70 -13.37
N GLU A 160 5.94 0.58 -13.81
CA GLU A 160 5.51 -0.51 -14.70
C GLU A 160 6.32 -0.52 -15.99
N ALA A 161 6.44 0.64 -16.65
CA ALA A 161 7.22 0.78 -17.87
C ALA A 161 8.72 0.48 -17.66
N PHE A 162 9.27 0.90 -16.52
CA PHE A 162 10.64 0.56 -16.15
C PHE A 162 10.82 -0.95 -15.96
N CYS A 163 9.92 -1.63 -15.28
CA CYS A 163 9.95 -3.07 -15.10
C CYS A 163 9.83 -3.81 -16.45
N GLU A 164 9.00 -3.33 -17.37
CA GLU A 164 8.87 -3.90 -18.71
C GLU A 164 10.17 -3.78 -19.53
N GLU A 165 10.81 -2.62 -19.48
CA GLU A 165 12.07 -2.35 -20.20
C GLU A 165 13.25 -3.15 -19.62
N HIS A 166 13.24 -3.40 -18.29
CA HIS A 166 14.36 -3.99 -17.57
C HIS A 166 14.07 -5.38 -17.00
N LYS A 167 13.16 -6.18 -17.61
CA LYS A 167 12.77 -7.51 -17.12
C LYS A 167 13.94 -8.44 -16.81
N GLU A 168 14.93 -8.51 -17.71
CA GLU A 168 16.10 -9.40 -17.50
C GLU A 168 17.00 -8.91 -16.36
N LEU A 169 17.14 -7.59 -16.21
CA LEU A 169 17.90 -6.99 -15.12
C LEU A 169 17.23 -7.29 -13.76
N LEU A 170 15.90 -7.19 -13.70
CA LEU A 170 15.09 -7.37 -12.49
C LEU A 170 14.71 -8.83 -12.20
N LYS A 171 15.10 -9.76 -13.06
CA LYS A 171 14.78 -11.19 -12.87
C LYS A 171 15.24 -11.69 -11.50
N ALA A 172 14.32 -12.30 -10.77
CA ALA A 172 14.51 -12.82 -9.42
C ALA A 172 13.59 -14.02 -9.15
N ASP A 173 13.90 -14.78 -8.11
CA ASP A 173 13.06 -15.91 -7.64
C ASP A 173 11.96 -15.46 -6.70
N VAL A 174 12.17 -14.35 -6.01
CA VAL A 174 11.21 -13.71 -5.10
C VAL A 174 11.47 -12.22 -4.99
N ILE A 175 10.42 -11.45 -4.79
CA ILE A 175 10.49 -10.02 -4.41
C ILE A 175 10.21 -9.90 -2.92
N LEU A 176 10.99 -9.09 -2.22
CA LEU A 176 10.85 -8.80 -0.80
C LEU A 176 10.51 -7.33 -0.62
N VAL A 177 9.45 -7.05 0.11
CA VAL A 177 8.95 -5.69 0.36
C VAL A 177 8.68 -5.51 1.85
N SER A 178 9.10 -4.38 2.42
CA SER A 178 8.86 -4.07 3.84
C SER A 178 7.79 -3.00 4.07
N ASP A 179 7.29 -2.39 3.04
CA ASP A 179 6.28 -1.32 3.04
C ASP A 179 4.89 -1.82 3.46
N THR A 180 4.79 -2.37 4.65
CA THR A 180 3.51 -2.77 5.29
C THR A 180 3.64 -2.74 6.82
N SER A 181 2.52 -2.98 7.53
CA SER A 181 2.52 -2.94 8.99
C SER A 181 2.21 -4.30 9.62
N MET A 182 2.69 -4.50 10.85
CA MET A 182 2.26 -5.58 11.73
C MET A 182 0.94 -5.24 12.43
N LEU A 183 0.30 -6.24 13.04
CA LEU A 183 -0.88 -6.03 13.91
C LEU A 183 -0.54 -5.28 15.20
N GLY A 184 0.68 -5.46 15.69
CA GLY A 184 1.17 -4.79 16.89
C GLY A 184 2.58 -5.28 17.27
N ALA A 185 3.28 -4.52 18.10
CA ALA A 185 4.63 -4.85 18.54
C ALA A 185 4.72 -6.22 19.25
N GLU A 186 3.68 -6.55 20.02
CA GLU A 186 3.57 -7.84 20.73
C GLU A 186 2.80 -8.90 19.93
N LEU A 187 2.33 -8.54 18.73
CA LEU A 187 1.55 -9.40 17.85
C LEU A 187 2.12 -9.34 16.43
N PRO A 188 3.31 -9.91 16.19
CA PRO A 188 3.93 -9.88 14.88
C PRO A 188 3.04 -10.55 13.84
N SER A 189 2.99 -9.99 12.66
CA SER A 189 2.21 -10.53 11.54
C SER A 189 2.90 -10.32 10.22
N LEU A 190 2.65 -11.22 9.26
CA LEU A 190 3.08 -11.09 7.87
C LEU A 190 1.87 -10.85 7.00
N THR A 191 1.97 -9.87 6.12
CA THR A 191 0.90 -9.56 5.17
C THR A 191 0.90 -10.60 4.05
N THR A 192 -0.19 -11.35 3.92
CA THR A 192 -0.37 -12.40 2.89
C THR A 192 -1.27 -11.97 1.76
N GLY A 193 -1.86 -10.79 1.82
CA GLY A 193 -2.70 -10.28 0.74
C GLY A 193 -3.07 -8.83 0.91
N LEU A 194 -3.26 -8.19 -0.23
CA LEU A 194 -3.68 -6.80 -0.38
C LEU A 194 -4.91 -6.77 -1.28
N ARG A 195 -5.86 -5.87 -0.99
CA ARG A 195 -6.98 -5.66 -1.91
C ARG A 195 -6.55 -4.81 -3.09
N GLY A 196 -7.21 -5.03 -4.22
CA GLY A 196 -7.13 -4.16 -5.37
C GLY A 196 -8.04 -2.93 -5.23
N LEU A 197 -8.04 -2.11 -6.26
CA LEU A 197 -8.84 -0.90 -6.34
C LEU A 197 -9.34 -0.71 -7.77
N ALA A 198 -10.57 -0.23 -7.90
CA ALA A 198 -11.07 0.37 -9.13
C ALA A 198 -11.85 1.64 -8.73
N TYR A 199 -11.63 2.74 -9.43
CA TYR A 199 -12.12 4.07 -9.07
C TYR A 199 -12.72 4.77 -10.28
N TRP A 200 -13.87 5.46 -10.08
CA TRP A 200 -14.59 6.15 -11.16
C TRP A 200 -15.14 7.49 -10.70
N GLU A 201 -15.34 8.35 -11.68
CA GLU A 201 -16.23 9.51 -11.59
C GLU A 201 -17.49 9.25 -12.42
N ILE A 202 -18.65 9.46 -11.81
CA ILE A 202 -19.97 9.38 -12.47
C ILE A 202 -20.51 10.81 -12.62
N GLU A 203 -20.82 11.21 -13.85
CA GLU A 203 -21.50 12.47 -14.16
C GLU A 203 -22.90 12.18 -14.69
N VAL A 204 -23.90 12.79 -14.08
CA VAL A 204 -25.28 12.76 -14.56
C VAL A 204 -25.66 14.16 -15.04
N THR A 205 -25.98 14.30 -16.32
CA THR A 205 -26.40 15.56 -16.95
C THR A 205 -27.89 15.48 -17.29
N GLY A 206 -28.65 16.43 -16.79
CA GLY A 206 -30.08 16.61 -17.06
C GLY A 206 -30.33 17.78 -18.03
N PRO A 207 -31.04 18.83 -17.58
CA PRO A 207 -31.34 19.97 -18.45
C PRO A 207 -30.08 20.76 -18.82
N ASN A 208 -30.16 21.58 -19.85
CA ASN A 208 -29.06 22.38 -20.38
C ASN A 208 -28.61 23.53 -19.46
N ARG A 209 -29.31 23.80 -18.39
CA ARG A 209 -29.01 24.77 -17.34
C ARG A 209 -29.78 24.42 -16.06
N ASP A 210 -29.44 25.06 -14.98
CA ASP A 210 -30.22 25.00 -13.75
C ASP A 210 -31.62 25.58 -13.94
N LEU A 211 -32.64 24.91 -13.42
CA LEU A 211 -34.03 25.25 -13.60
C LEU A 211 -34.69 25.58 -12.24
N HIS A 212 -35.73 26.43 -12.28
CA HIS A 212 -36.55 26.70 -11.11
C HIS A 212 -37.40 25.47 -10.74
N SER A 213 -37.19 24.90 -9.54
CA SER A 213 -37.86 23.64 -9.12
C SER A 213 -39.39 23.76 -9.04
N GLY A 214 -39.93 24.94 -8.75
CA GLY A 214 -41.37 25.18 -8.70
C GLY A 214 -42.02 25.17 -10.10
N HIS A 215 -41.28 25.49 -11.16
CA HIS A 215 -41.79 25.48 -12.54
C HIS A 215 -41.58 24.15 -13.24
N PHE A 216 -40.48 23.45 -12.95
CA PHE A 216 -40.05 22.28 -13.70
C PHE A 216 -40.04 20.98 -12.84
N GLY A 217 -40.18 21.10 -11.51
CA GLY A 217 -40.22 19.94 -10.60
C GLY A 217 -41.42 19.04 -10.91
N GLY A 218 -41.20 17.73 -10.98
CA GLY A 218 -42.18 16.74 -11.39
C GLY A 218 -42.33 16.55 -12.91
N ALA A 219 -41.76 17.46 -13.71
CA ALA A 219 -41.78 17.36 -15.18
C ALA A 219 -40.39 17.06 -15.79
N VAL A 220 -39.33 17.46 -15.11
CA VAL A 220 -37.95 17.27 -15.54
C VAL A 220 -37.19 16.46 -14.50
N ALA A 221 -36.43 15.46 -14.92
CA ALA A 221 -35.63 14.64 -14.01
C ALA A 221 -34.54 15.48 -13.31
N ASN A 222 -34.40 15.29 -12.00
CA ASN A 222 -33.32 15.91 -11.23
C ASN A 222 -32.10 15.00 -11.26
N PRO A 223 -30.95 15.44 -11.79
CA PRO A 223 -29.73 14.64 -11.88
C PRO A 223 -29.25 14.10 -10.53
N ILE A 224 -29.42 14.83 -9.43
CA ILE A 224 -29.05 14.33 -8.08
C ILE A 224 -29.95 13.15 -7.68
N ASN A 225 -31.26 13.24 -7.90
CA ASN A 225 -32.18 12.15 -7.57
C ASN A 225 -31.85 10.90 -8.38
N VAL A 226 -31.58 11.05 -9.68
CA VAL A 226 -31.18 9.94 -10.55
C VAL A 226 -29.87 9.32 -10.10
N LEU A 227 -28.85 10.15 -9.79
CA LEU A 227 -27.55 9.67 -9.30
C LEU A 227 -27.69 8.90 -7.99
N CYS A 228 -28.46 9.41 -7.02
CA CYS A 228 -28.73 8.73 -5.77
C CYS A 228 -29.44 7.39 -5.98
N GLU A 229 -30.42 7.35 -6.89
CA GLU A 229 -31.15 6.11 -7.23
C GLU A 229 -30.21 5.08 -7.86
N ILE A 230 -29.34 5.47 -8.78
CA ILE A 230 -28.36 4.58 -9.40
C ILE A 230 -27.41 4.04 -8.33
N ILE A 231 -26.79 4.90 -7.53
CA ILE A 231 -25.84 4.51 -6.47
C ILE A 231 -26.49 3.54 -5.48
N SER A 232 -27.74 3.80 -5.06
CA SER A 232 -28.44 2.95 -4.09
C SER A 232 -28.68 1.53 -4.57
N LYS A 233 -28.62 1.30 -5.88
CA LYS A 233 -28.81 -0.02 -6.50
C LYS A 233 -27.51 -0.80 -6.66
N VAL A 234 -26.33 -0.20 -6.45
CA VAL A 234 -25.02 -0.86 -6.61
C VAL A 234 -24.78 -1.92 -5.53
N THR A 235 -25.40 -1.78 -4.37
CA THR A 235 -25.34 -2.76 -3.29
C THR A 235 -26.76 -3.20 -2.89
N ASP A 236 -26.90 -4.46 -2.51
CA ASP A 236 -28.15 -4.96 -1.97
C ASP A 236 -28.25 -4.77 -0.43
N LYS A 237 -29.38 -5.21 0.13
CA LYS A 237 -29.65 -5.12 1.58
C LYS A 237 -28.71 -5.96 2.45
N ASP A 238 -28.03 -6.94 1.88
CA ASP A 238 -27.07 -7.82 2.55
C ASP A 238 -25.62 -7.34 2.35
N GLY A 239 -25.44 -6.14 1.78
CA GLY A 239 -24.12 -5.51 1.55
C GLY A 239 -23.34 -6.07 0.37
N ARG A 240 -24.00 -6.84 -0.52
CA ARG A 240 -23.38 -7.45 -1.69
C ARG A 240 -23.48 -6.53 -2.90
N ILE A 241 -22.40 -6.41 -3.67
CA ILE A 241 -22.36 -5.63 -4.92
C ILE A 241 -23.25 -6.33 -5.97
N THR A 242 -24.11 -5.57 -6.64
CA THR A 242 -25.14 -6.10 -7.56
C THR A 242 -24.72 -6.07 -9.03
N VAL A 243 -23.53 -5.58 -9.35
CA VAL A 243 -23.01 -5.56 -10.73
C VAL A 243 -22.95 -7.00 -11.26
N PRO A 244 -23.63 -7.33 -12.37
CA PRO A 244 -23.64 -8.67 -12.92
C PRO A 244 -22.23 -9.17 -13.24
N GLY A 245 -21.89 -10.39 -12.83
CA GLY A 245 -20.57 -10.99 -13.05
C GLY A 245 -19.46 -10.48 -12.11
N PHE A 246 -19.73 -9.52 -11.23
CA PHE A 246 -18.74 -8.91 -10.34
C PHE A 246 -17.99 -9.94 -9.47
N TYR A 247 -18.67 -11.00 -9.08
CA TYR A 247 -18.14 -12.05 -8.21
C TYR A 247 -17.62 -13.28 -8.95
N ASP A 248 -17.62 -13.31 -10.29
CA ASP A 248 -17.24 -14.50 -11.06
C ASP A 248 -15.79 -14.94 -10.79
N ASP A 249 -14.89 -13.98 -10.58
CA ASP A 249 -13.48 -14.20 -10.29
C ASP A 249 -13.15 -14.09 -8.78
N VAL A 250 -14.15 -13.95 -7.92
CA VAL A 250 -13.96 -13.88 -6.47
C VAL A 250 -13.90 -15.29 -5.88
N GLU A 251 -12.74 -15.68 -5.39
CA GLU A 251 -12.61 -16.95 -4.70
C GLU A 251 -13.24 -16.91 -3.31
N GLU A 252 -13.90 -18.01 -2.95
CA GLU A 252 -14.36 -18.21 -1.57
C GLU A 252 -13.15 -18.36 -0.65
N VAL A 253 -13.19 -17.67 0.50
CA VAL A 253 -12.13 -17.77 1.50
C VAL A 253 -12.11 -19.19 2.05
N PRO A 254 -10.99 -19.92 1.93
CA PRO A 254 -10.89 -21.28 2.45
C PRO A 254 -11.21 -21.35 3.95
N GLN A 255 -11.88 -22.42 4.38
CA GLN A 255 -12.29 -22.57 5.79
C GLN A 255 -11.09 -22.46 6.76
N ALA A 256 -9.96 -23.04 6.41
CA ALA A 256 -8.75 -22.93 7.21
C ALA A 256 -8.25 -21.48 7.36
N GLU A 257 -8.41 -20.65 6.32
CA GLU A 257 -8.05 -19.23 6.38
C GLU A 257 -9.07 -18.43 7.20
N ARG A 258 -10.36 -18.72 7.08
CA ARG A 258 -11.41 -18.13 7.94
C ARG A 258 -11.13 -18.43 9.43
N GLU A 259 -10.70 -19.64 9.74
CA GLU A 259 -10.32 -20.02 11.10
C GLU A 259 -9.09 -19.23 11.59
N MET A 260 -8.07 -19.04 10.72
CA MET A 260 -6.91 -18.19 11.07
C MET A 260 -7.33 -16.75 11.33
N ILE A 261 -8.17 -16.17 10.48
CA ILE A 261 -8.71 -14.81 10.66
C ILE A 261 -9.49 -14.70 11.97
N ALA A 262 -10.30 -15.71 12.32
CA ALA A 262 -11.06 -15.73 13.57
C ALA A 262 -10.19 -15.80 14.83
N HIS A 263 -8.93 -16.27 14.72
CA HIS A 263 -7.97 -16.26 15.82
C HIS A 263 -7.22 -14.94 15.98
N ILE A 264 -7.33 -14.01 15.03
CA ILE A 264 -6.77 -12.66 15.18
C ILE A 264 -7.53 -11.95 16.30
N PRO A 265 -6.84 -11.44 17.33
CA PRO A 265 -7.50 -10.70 18.40
C PRO A 265 -8.23 -9.49 17.86
N PHE A 266 -9.56 -9.48 17.97
CA PHE A 266 -10.42 -8.38 17.54
C PHE A 266 -11.51 -8.13 18.56
N ASP A 267 -11.51 -6.94 19.16
CA ASP A 267 -12.54 -6.48 20.09
C ASP A 267 -13.48 -5.52 19.36
N GLU A 268 -14.60 -6.03 18.88
CA GLU A 268 -15.61 -5.24 18.12
C GLU A 268 -16.11 -4.03 18.90
N LYS A 269 -16.25 -4.15 20.22
CA LYS A 269 -16.73 -3.04 21.04
C LYS A 269 -15.71 -1.90 21.06
N LYS A 270 -14.43 -2.21 21.32
CA LYS A 270 -13.36 -1.22 21.29
C LYS A 270 -13.20 -0.61 19.90
N TYR A 271 -13.33 -1.42 18.86
CA TYR A 271 -13.26 -0.96 17.48
C TYR A 271 -14.38 0.06 17.19
N LYS A 272 -15.63 -0.25 17.54
CA LYS A 272 -16.77 0.68 17.40
C LYS A 272 -16.58 1.97 18.22
N GLU A 273 -16.08 1.84 19.44
CA GLU A 273 -15.80 2.99 20.30
C GLU A 273 -14.70 3.90 19.72
N ALA A 274 -13.63 3.31 19.20
CA ALA A 274 -12.50 4.05 18.63
C ALA A 274 -12.88 4.89 17.41
N ILE A 275 -13.77 4.37 16.54
CA ILE A 275 -14.23 5.07 15.34
C ILE A 275 -15.58 5.80 15.52
N GLY A 276 -16.18 5.75 16.72
CA GLY A 276 -17.39 6.51 17.07
C GLY A 276 -18.68 6.02 16.40
N VAL A 277 -18.79 4.73 16.04
CA VAL A 277 -20.00 4.17 15.44
C VAL A 277 -20.77 3.26 16.40
N LYS A 278 -22.09 3.20 16.25
CA LYS A 278 -22.95 2.33 17.06
C LYS A 278 -22.95 0.90 16.54
N GLU A 279 -23.06 0.72 15.23
CA GLU A 279 -23.12 -0.57 14.56
C GLU A 279 -22.17 -0.62 13.38
N LEU A 280 -21.68 -1.83 13.06
CA LEU A 280 -20.85 -2.09 11.89
C LEU A 280 -21.73 -2.47 10.70
N PHE A 281 -21.20 -2.24 9.50
CA PHE A 281 -21.86 -2.52 8.22
C PHE A 281 -20.99 -3.45 7.37
N GLY A 282 -21.56 -4.09 6.36
CA GLY A 282 -20.86 -4.83 5.32
C GLY A 282 -21.54 -6.13 4.92
N GLU A 283 -20.91 -6.90 4.05
CA GLU A 283 -21.46 -8.11 3.46
C GLU A 283 -21.84 -9.14 4.54
N LYS A 284 -23.09 -9.62 4.46
CA LYS A 284 -23.62 -10.58 5.41
C LYS A 284 -22.92 -11.94 5.31
N GLY A 285 -22.67 -12.58 6.44
CA GLY A 285 -22.02 -13.88 6.52
C GLY A 285 -20.50 -13.82 6.70
N TYR A 286 -19.93 -12.62 6.76
CA TYR A 286 -18.51 -12.39 6.99
C TYR A 286 -18.28 -11.53 8.23
N SER A 287 -17.20 -11.80 8.96
CA SER A 287 -16.73 -10.98 10.07
C SER A 287 -16.19 -9.63 9.58
N THR A 288 -16.01 -8.68 10.49
CA THR A 288 -15.42 -7.36 10.17
C THR A 288 -14.02 -7.50 9.54
N LEU A 289 -13.21 -8.40 10.08
CA LEU A 289 -11.86 -8.66 9.56
C LEU A 289 -11.90 -9.26 8.15
N GLU A 290 -12.83 -10.15 7.87
CA GLU A 290 -13.02 -10.71 6.51
C GLU A 290 -13.52 -9.65 5.53
N ARG A 291 -14.48 -8.80 5.94
CA ARG A 291 -15.06 -7.75 5.10
C ARG A 291 -14.01 -6.73 4.64
N ASN A 292 -13.10 -6.35 5.52
CA ASN A 292 -12.08 -5.35 5.20
C ASN A 292 -10.78 -5.92 4.61
N SER A 293 -10.67 -7.24 4.43
CA SER A 293 -9.45 -7.89 3.92
C SER A 293 -9.70 -8.88 2.77
N CYS A 294 -10.72 -9.71 2.88
CA CYS A 294 -10.97 -10.83 1.95
C CYS A 294 -12.20 -10.64 1.07
N ARG A 295 -12.99 -9.58 1.33
CA ARG A 295 -14.22 -9.32 0.54
C ARG A 295 -14.10 -7.99 -0.19
N PRO A 296 -14.70 -7.90 -1.40
CA PRO A 296 -14.79 -6.63 -2.09
C PRO A 296 -15.75 -5.67 -1.38
N SER A 297 -15.56 -4.38 -1.57
CA SER A 297 -16.48 -3.35 -1.08
C SER A 297 -16.75 -2.29 -2.14
N PHE A 298 -17.87 -1.59 -2.01
CA PHE A 298 -18.21 -0.42 -2.81
C PHE A 298 -18.43 0.77 -1.87
N ASP A 299 -17.77 1.89 -2.18
CA ASP A 299 -17.83 3.10 -1.36
C ASP A 299 -18.00 4.35 -2.23
N VAL A 300 -18.84 5.28 -1.75
CA VAL A 300 -18.98 6.61 -2.33
C VAL A 300 -17.99 7.54 -1.64
N CYS A 301 -16.93 7.91 -2.36
CA CYS A 301 -15.85 8.75 -1.83
C CYS A 301 -16.20 10.24 -1.87
N GLY A 302 -17.13 10.65 -2.74
CA GLY A 302 -17.63 12.02 -2.85
C GLY A 302 -18.88 12.07 -3.71
N ILE A 303 -19.78 12.99 -3.35
CA ILE A 303 -20.99 13.25 -4.12
C ILE A 303 -21.30 14.75 -4.06
N TRP A 304 -21.60 15.37 -5.20
CA TRP A 304 -21.91 16.80 -5.24
C TRP A 304 -22.82 17.15 -6.42
N GLY A 305 -23.46 18.31 -6.29
CA GLY A 305 -24.37 18.89 -7.27
C GLY A 305 -25.36 19.83 -6.58
N GLY A 306 -26.07 20.64 -7.36
CA GLY A 306 -27.05 21.57 -6.84
C GLY A 306 -26.44 22.75 -6.08
N TYR A 307 -27.23 23.32 -5.19
CA TYR A 307 -26.84 24.49 -4.40
C TYR A 307 -26.30 24.08 -3.03
N THR A 308 -25.08 24.51 -2.74
CA THR A 308 -24.35 24.22 -1.47
C THR A 308 -23.97 25.50 -0.71
N GLY A 309 -24.43 26.69 -1.19
CA GLY A 309 -24.19 27.96 -0.51
C GLY A 309 -25.10 28.20 0.69
N GLU A 310 -24.91 29.32 1.37
CA GLU A 310 -25.72 29.73 2.49
C GLU A 310 -27.18 30.03 2.08
N GLY A 311 -28.14 29.68 2.91
CA GLY A 311 -29.55 29.82 2.65
C GLY A 311 -30.15 28.72 1.77
N SER A 312 -31.30 29.00 1.15
CA SER A 312 -32.02 28.06 0.28
C SER A 312 -32.13 28.56 -1.15
N LYS A 313 -32.02 27.64 -2.12
CA LYS A 313 -32.27 27.90 -3.54
C LYS A 313 -33.15 26.80 -4.11
N THR A 314 -34.33 27.17 -4.60
CA THR A 314 -35.28 26.22 -5.20
C THR A 314 -34.85 25.87 -6.64
N VAL A 315 -33.93 24.96 -6.79
CA VAL A 315 -33.25 24.62 -8.06
C VAL A 315 -33.34 23.15 -8.40
N LEU A 316 -33.54 22.84 -9.66
CA LEU A 316 -33.18 21.59 -10.31
C LEU A 316 -31.80 21.79 -10.97
N PRO A 317 -30.74 21.17 -10.47
CA PRO A 317 -29.41 21.35 -11.07
C PRO A 317 -29.36 20.74 -12.49
N SER A 318 -28.47 21.29 -13.31
CA SER A 318 -28.19 20.75 -14.64
C SER A 318 -27.32 19.48 -14.59
N LYS A 319 -26.50 19.33 -13.54
CA LYS A 319 -25.58 18.21 -13.37
C LYS A 319 -25.47 17.75 -11.92
N ALA A 320 -25.09 16.49 -11.75
CA ALA A 320 -24.67 15.89 -10.50
C ALA A 320 -23.47 14.94 -10.72
N TYR A 321 -22.64 14.78 -9.71
CA TYR A 321 -21.41 14.03 -9.78
C TYR A 321 -21.23 13.12 -8.56
N ALA A 322 -20.60 11.97 -8.75
CA ALA A 322 -20.08 11.15 -7.67
C ALA A 322 -18.71 10.60 -8.02
N LYS A 323 -17.84 10.54 -7.01
CA LYS A 323 -16.62 9.74 -7.04
C LYS A 323 -16.88 8.47 -6.23
N VAL A 324 -16.63 7.32 -6.85
CA VAL A 324 -16.93 6.02 -6.25
C VAL A 324 -15.77 5.06 -6.46
N SER A 325 -15.61 4.12 -5.54
CA SER A 325 -14.58 3.10 -5.63
C SER A 325 -15.10 1.73 -5.24
N CYS A 326 -14.51 0.68 -5.82
CA CYS A 326 -14.58 -0.68 -5.32
C CYS A 326 -13.20 -1.11 -4.83
N ARG A 327 -13.13 -1.65 -3.61
CA ARG A 327 -12.00 -2.49 -3.25
C ARG A 327 -12.22 -3.87 -3.85
N LEU A 328 -11.19 -4.38 -4.54
CA LEU A 328 -11.22 -5.65 -5.23
C LEU A 328 -10.44 -6.69 -4.43
N VAL A 329 -10.73 -7.97 -4.64
CA VAL A 329 -9.93 -9.05 -4.05
C VAL A 329 -9.07 -9.72 -5.13
N ALA A 330 -8.21 -10.65 -4.72
CA ALA A 330 -7.35 -11.38 -5.65
C ALA A 330 -8.15 -11.99 -6.81
N HIS A 331 -7.52 -12.07 -7.98
CA HIS A 331 -8.07 -12.57 -9.25
C HIS A 331 -9.12 -11.68 -9.94
N GLN A 332 -9.63 -10.62 -9.27
CA GLN A 332 -10.45 -9.62 -9.95
C GLN A 332 -9.58 -8.68 -10.78
N ASP A 333 -9.67 -8.78 -12.09
CA ASP A 333 -9.03 -7.85 -13.02
C ASP A 333 -9.72 -6.48 -12.95
N HIS A 334 -8.99 -5.44 -12.54
CA HIS A 334 -9.55 -4.11 -12.32
C HIS A 334 -10.02 -3.44 -13.62
N HIS A 335 -9.45 -3.77 -14.78
CA HIS A 335 -9.92 -3.28 -16.08
C HIS A 335 -11.24 -3.92 -16.46
N LYS A 336 -11.37 -5.25 -16.31
CA LYS A 336 -12.61 -5.99 -16.51
C LYS A 336 -13.72 -5.46 -15.59
N ILE A 337 -13.43 -5.33 -14.30
CA ILE A 337 -14.40 -4.79 -13.32
C ILE A 337 -14.76 -3.34 -13.66
N SER A 338 -13.79 -2.53 -14.09
CA SER A 338 -14.03 -1.14 -14.46
C SER A 338 -15.03 -1.03 -15.62
N GLN A 339 -14.88 -1.86 -16.64
CA GLN A 339 -15.82 -1.89 -17.76
C GLN A 339 -17.20 -2.40 -17.34
N MET A 340 -17.25 -3.50 -16.58
CA MET A 340 -18.52 -4.08 -16.10
C MET A 340 -19.31 -3.09 -15.24
N PHE A 341 -18.64 -2.38 -14.37
CA PHE A 341 -19.25 -1.34 -13.54
C PHE A 341 -19.80 -0.19 -14.40
N ALA A 342 -19.03 0.31 -15.35
CA ALA A 342 -19.46 1.38 -16.24
C ALA A 342 -20.70 0.97 -17.04
N ASP A 343 -20.69 -0.22 -17.64
CA ASP A 343 -21.80 -0.75 -18.41
C ASP A 343 -23.07 -0.89 -17.55
N TYR A 344 -22.93 -1.38 -16.32
CA TYR A 344 -24.04 -1.51 -15.39
C TYR A 344 -24.65 -0.17 -14.98
N ILE A 345 -23.83 0.83 -14.68
CA ILE A 345 -24.30 2.19 -14.38
C ILE A 345 -25.04 2.78 -15.58
N LEU A 346 -24.49 2.65 -16.80
CA LEU A 346 -25.11 3.15 -18.02
C LEU A 346 -26.43 2.43 -18.32
N GLN A 347 -26.53 1.12 -18.05
CA GLN A 347 -27.78 0.35 -18.22
C GLN A 347 -28.88 0.82 -17.27
N MET A 348 -28.53 1.28 -16.07
CA MET A 348 -29.52 1.82 -15.10
C MET A 348 -29.96 3.24 -15.40
N ALA A 349 -29.26 3.95 -16.29
CA ALA A 349 -29.56 5.33 -16.63
C ALA A 349 -30.91 5.46 -17.33
N PRO A 350 -31.87 6.27 -16.81
CA PRO A 350 -33.11 6.52 -17.52
C PRO A 350 -32.87 7.45 -18.71
N ASN A 351 -33.68 7.35 -19.76
CA ASN A 351 -33.60 8.20 -20.96
C ASN A 351 -33.85 9.70 -20.72
N THR A 352 -34.18 10.06 -19.49
CA THR A 352 -34.44 11.47 -19.08
C THR A 352 -33.16 12.23 -18.74
N VAL A 353 -32.00 11.56 -18.67
CA VAL A 353 -30.69 12.15 -18.39
C VAL A 353 -29.62 11.50 -19.26
N GLN A 354 -28.44 12.15 -19.30
CA GLN A 354 -27.22 11.56 -19.84
C GLN A 354 -26.30 11.17 -18.67
N VAL A 355 -25.76 9.96 -18.75
CA VAL A 355 -24.79 9.47 -17.73
C VAL A 355 -23.46 9.19 -18.40
N LYS A 356 -22.40 9.67 -17.79
CA LYS A 356 -21.01 9.38 -18.17
C LYS A 356 -20.29 8.75 -16.97
N VAL A 357 -19.60 7.65 -17.23
CA VAL A 357 -18.71 7.01 -16.24
C VAL A 357 -17.28 7.12 -16.76
N THR A 358 -16.42 7.76 -15.98
CA THR A 358 -15.02 7.96 -16.33
C THR A 358 -14.16 7.13 -15.40
N PRO A 359 -13.49 6.06 -15.89
CA PRO A 359 -12.49 5.34 -15.11
C PRO A 359 -11.33 6.28 -14.72
N MET A 360 -10.83 6.15 -13.51
CA MET A 360 -9.70 6.93 -13.03
C MET A 360 -8.48 6.01 -12.86
N HIS A 361 -8.14 5.62 -11.64
CA HIS A 361 -7.03 4.73 -11.35
C HIS A 361 -7.54 3.42 -10.75
N GLY A 362 -6.67 2.41 -10.77
CA GLY A 362 -6.97 1.10 -10.21
C GLY A 362 -5.74 0.22 -10.16
N GLY A 363 -5.90 -0.94 -9.56
CA GLY A 363 -4.86 -1.96 -9.49
C GLY A 363 -5.47 -3.27 -9.01
N GLN A 364 -4.86 -4.37 -9.41
CA GLN A 364 -5.31 -5.71 -9.03
C GLN A 364 -4.94 -6.01 -7.57
N GLY A 365 -5.73 -6.85 -6.90
CA GLY A 365 -5.37 -7.40 -5.60
C GLY A 365 -4.26 -8.45 -5.71
N TYR A 366 -3.60 -8.70 -4.59
CA TYR A 366 -2.50 -9.65 -4.50
C TYR A 366 -2.68 -10.64 -3.34
N VAL A 367 -2.28 -11.90 -3.54
CA VAL A 367 -2.19 -12.91 -2.48
C VAL A 367 -0.87 -13.68 -2.60
N CYS A 368 -0.09 -13.66 -1.51
CA CYS A 368 1.10 -14.47 -1.35
C CYS A 368 0.73 -15.85 -0.79
N PRO A 369 1.02 -16.95 -1.50
CA PRO A 369 0.80 -18.29 -0.96
C PRO A 369 1.68 -18.55 0.27
N ILE A 370 1.08 -18.95 1.39
CA ILE A 370 1.83 -19.27 2.62
C ILE A 370 2.71 -20.53 2.47
N SER A 371 2.47 -21.33 1.43
CA SER A 371 3.32 -22.48 1.06
C SER A 371 4.58 -22.07 0.32
N LEU A 372 4.72 -20.81 -0.11
CA LEU A 372 5.90 -20.32 -0.81
C LEU A 372 7.14 -20.46 0.08
N PRO A 373 8.26 -21.07 -0.39
CA PRO A 373 9.47 -21.22 0.42
C PRO A 373 9.99 -19.92 1.01
N ALA A 374 9.88 -18.81 0.26
CA ALA A 374 10.27 -17.48 0.74
C ALA A 374 9.34 -16.96 1.85
N TYR A 375 8.02 -17.20 1.77
CA TYR A 375 7.10 -16.86 2.85
C TYR A 375 7.44 -17.62 4.15
N GLN A 376 7.70 -18.91 4.04
CA GLN A 376 8.09 -19.74 5.20
C GLN A 376 9.44 -19.30 5.80
N ALA A 377 10.36 -18.80 4.97
CA ALA A 377 11.61 -18.22 5.46
C ALA A 377 11.36 -16.90 6.20
N ALA A 378 10.46 -16.04 5.70
CA ALA A 378 10.04 -14.83 6.39
C ALA A 378 9.31 -15.12 7.71
N GLU A 379 8.41 -16.11 7.71
CA GLU A 379 7.74 -16.59 8.94
C GLU A 379 8.76 -17.01 9.98
N LYS A 380 9.79 -17.76 9.58
CA LYS A 380 10.86 -18.20 10.47
C LYS A 380 11.73 -17.05 10.98
N GLY A 381 12.06 -16.10 10.13
CA GLY A 381 12.81 -14.90 10.51
C GLY A 381 12.07 -14.07 11.57
N PHE A 382 10.76 -13.86 11.37
CA PHE A 382 9.92 -13.19 12.38
C PHE A 382 9.83 -13.97 13.68
N GLU A 383 9.65 -15.31 13.62
CA GLU A 383 9.60 -16.14 14.83
C GLU A 383 10.87 -16.01 15.67
N ILE A 384 12.04 -15.98 15.03
CA ILE A 384 13.33 -15.84 15.72
C ILE A 384 13.47 -14.43 16.31
N ALA A 385 13.24 -13.38 15.53
CA ALA A 385 13.46 -12.00 15.94
C ALA A 385 12.46 -11.50 16.99
N PHE A 386 11.18 -11.89 16.86
CA PHE A 386 10.10 -11.46 17.75
C PHE A 386 9.77 -12.48 18.83
N GLY A 387 10.36 -13.70 18.80
CA GLY A 387 10.10 -14.76 19.75
C GLY A 387 8.71 -15.40 19.65
N LYS A 388 7.96 -15.08 18.61
CA LYS A 388 6.60 -15.58 18.35
C LYS A 388 6.41 -15.81 16.86
N LYS A 389 5.71 -16.89 16.51
CA LYS A 389 5.29 -17.13 15.14
C LYS A 389 4.35 -16.01 14.69
N PRO A 390 4.62 -15.33 13.56
CA PRO A 390 3.76 -14.26 13.07
C PRO A 390 2.42 -14.82 12.60
N LEU A 391 1.37 -14.00 12.72
CA LEU A 391 0.07 -14.28 12.13
C LEU A 391 0.08 -13.95 10.64
N ALA A 392 -0.50 -14.83 9.83
CA ALA A 392 -0.76 -14.55 8.43
C ALA A 392 -2.01 -13.66 8.33
N VAL A 393 -1.89 -12.46 7.76
CA VAL A 393 -2.99 -11.50 7.69
C VAL A 393 -3.17 -10.96 6.28
N ARG A 394 -4.41 -10.77 5.84
CA ARG A 394 -4.72 -9.97 4.66
C ARG A 394 -5.05 -8.55 5.07
N ARG A 395 -4.63 -7.57 4.26
CA ARG A 395 -4.85 -6.14 4.50
C ARG A 395 -5.85 -5.57 3.50
N GLY A 396 -6.58 -4.55 3.96
CA GLY A 396 -7.58 -3.87 3.15
C GLY A 396 -7.00 -2.83 2.18
N GLY A 397 -5.78 -2.35 2.44
CA GLY A 397 -5.08 -1.41 1.61
C GLY A 397 -4.61 -2.02 0.28
N SER A 398 -4.24 -1.16 -0.66
CA SER A 398 -3.74 -1.56 -1.98
C SER A 398 -2.35 -0.98 -2.16
N ILE A 399 -1.42 -1.80 -2.63
CA ILE A 399 -0.10 -1.39 -3.14
C ILE A 399 -0.06 -1.88 -4.59
N PRO A 400 -0.46 -1.05 -5.55
CA PRO A 400 -0.68 -1.49 -6.94
C PRO A 400 0.53 -2.14 -7.58
N ILE A 401 1.74 -1.67 -7.23
CA ILE A 401 2.98 -2.19 -7.81
C ILE A 401 3.24 -3.67 -7.49
N ILE A 402 2.70 -4.19 -6.38
CA ILE A 402 2.87 -5.61 -6.03
C ILE A 402 2.21 -6.52 -7.08
N SER A 403 1.02 -6.15 -7.56
CA SER A 403 0.37 -6.88 -8.65
C SER A 403 1.09 -6.68 -9.99
N THR A 404 1.62 -5.49 -10.24
CA THR A 404 2.44 -5.19 -11.44
C THR A 404 3.68 -6.08 -11.48
N PHE A 405 4.37 -6.27 -10.38
CA PHE A 405 5.52 -7.19 -10.32
C PHE A 405 5.13 -8.62 -10.71
N GLU A 406 4.00 -9.13 -10.23
CA GLU A 406 3.53 -10.46 -10.61
C GLU A 406 3.19 -10.53 -12.10
N GLN A 407 2.50 -9.52 -12.63
CA GLN A 407 2.08 -9.48 -14.04
C GLN A 407 3.26 -9.27 -15.00
N VAL A 408 4.16 -8.34 -14.68
CA VAL A 408 5.26 -7.94 -15.56
C VAL A 408 6.48 -8.86 -15.41
N LEU A 409 6.89 -9.16 -14.19
CA LEU A 409 8.09 -9.95 -13.90
C LEU A 409 7.79 -11.44 -13.68
N GLY A 410 6.53 -11.83 -13.48
CA GLY A 410 6.15 -13.21 -13.17
C GLY A 410 6.63 -13.69 -11.80
N THR A 411 7.02 -12.78 -10.90
CA THR A 411 7.67 -13.08 -9.63
C THR A 411 6.73 -12.81 -8.46
N LYS A 412 6.64 -13.75 -7.52
CA LYS A 412 5.87 -13.58 -6.30
C LYS A 412 6.56 -12.67 -5.30
N THR A 413 5.76 -11.92 -4.56
CA THR A 413 6.23 -10.97 -3.54
C THR A 413 5.93 -11.48 -2.13
N VAL A 414 6.90 -11.38 -1.24
CA VAL A 414 6.71 -11.56 0.21
C VAL A 414 6.71 -10.19 0.88
N LEU A 415 5.65 -9.92 1.64
CA LEU A 415 5.46 -8.66 2.34
C LEU A 415 5.90 -8.82 3.81
N MET A 416 7.06 -8.27 4.11
CA MET A 416 7.77 -8.42 5.39
C MET A 416 7.83 -7.06 6.09
N GLY A 417 6.65 -6.46 6.36
CA GLY A 417 6.54 -5.12 6.94
C GLY A 417 6.73 -5.11 8.47
N PHE A 418 7.20 -3.98 8.96
CA PHE A 418 7.57 -3.74 10.36
C PHE A 418 6.86 -2.53 10.97
N GLY A 419 6.15 -1.72 10.19
CA GLY A 419 5.39 -0.58 10.67
C GLY A 419 4.24 -0.98 11.59
N LEU A 420 3.68 -0.01 12.30
CA LEU A 420 2.48 -0.15 13.12
C LEU A 420 1.46 0.93 12.73
N GLU A 421 0.17 0.65 12.94
CA GLU A 421 -0.87 1.69 12.74
C GLU A 421 -0.69 2.90 13.67
N SER A 422 0.03 2.74 14.79
CA SER A 422 0.38 3.82 15.72
C SER A 422 1.48 4.75 15.22
N ASP A 423 2.19 4.36 14.15
CA ASP A 423 3.38 5.09 13.69
C ASP A 423 3.02 6.38 12.92
N ALA A 424 1.72 6.63 12.75
CA ALA A 424 1.17 7.87 12.20
C ALA A 424 1.69 8.22 10.80
N ILE A 425 1.88 7.19 9.94
CA ILE A 425 2.26 7.40 8.53
C ILE A 425 1.28 8.36 7.85
N HIS A 426 1.73 9.16 6.89
CA HIS A 426 0.99 10.23 6.20
C HIS A 426 0.42 11.33 7.14
N SER A 427 0.80 11.32 8.42
CA SER A 427 0.33 12.28 9.43
C SER A 427 1.50 13.02 10.07
N PRO A 428 1.25 14.19 10.71
CA PRO A 428 2.25 14.79 11.59
C PRO A 428 2.66 13.86 12.74
N ASN A 429 3.93 13.96 13.12
CA ASN A 429 4.55 13.12 14.15
C ASN A 429 4.66 11.64 13.76
N GLU A 430 4.87 11.36 12.48
CA GLU A 430 5.30 10.03 12.04
C GLU A 430 6.49 9.57 12.86
N ASN A 431 6.47 8.30 13.22
CA ASN A 431 7.51 7.74 14.08
C ASN A 431 7.68 6.25 13.77
N PHE A 432 8.83 5.70 14.17
CA PHE A 432 9.12 4.28 14.01
C PHE A 432 9.81 3.73 15.26
N SER A 433 9.34 2.60 15.78
CA SER A 433 9.91 1.98 16.98
C SER A 433 11.35 1.51 16.75
N LEU A 434 12.29 2.00 17.55
CA LEU A 434 13.69 1.59 17.47
C LEU A 434 13.90 0.11 17.84
N ASP A 435 13.06 -0.46 18.73
CA ASP A 435 13.09 -1.87 19.06
C ASP A 435 12.64 -2.73 17.87
N ILE A 436 11.55 -2.32 17.19
CA ILE A 436 11.07 -3.00 15.97
C ILE A 436 12.10 -2.86 14.85
N PHE A 437 12.71 -1.69 14.66
CA PHE A 437 13.78 -1.48 13.68
C PHE A 437 14.93 -2.48 13.89
N ARG A 438 15.40 -2.67 15.12
CA ARG A 438 16.46 -3.62 15.45
C ARG A 438 16.03 -5.07 15.19
N LYS A 439 14.82 -5.43 15.63
CA LYS A 439 14.24 -6.76 15.37
C LYS A 439 14.01 -7.01 13.89
N GLY A 440 13.67 -5.98 13.14
CA GLY A 440 13.50 -6.04 11.69
C GLY A 440 14.80 -6.43 10.98
N ILE A 441 15.93 -5.82 11.36
CA ILE A 441 17.24 -6.20 10.83
C ILE A 441 17.53 -7.69 11.12
N GLU A 442 17.29 -8.15 12.34
CA GLU A 442 17.45 -9.56 12.72
C GLU A 442 16.53 -10.47 11.90
N ALA A 443 15.25 -10.11 11.75
CA ALA A 443 14.28 -10.90 11.00
C ALA A 443 14.66 -11.06 9.52
N VAL A 444 15.17 -9.98 8.89
CA VAL A 444 15.62 -10.01 7.48
C VAL A 444 16.91 -10.81 7.32
N VAL A 445 17.86 -10.72 8.25
CA VAL A 445 19.06 -11.58 8.26
C VAL A 445 18.66 -13.05 8.30
N GLU A 446 17.77 -13.41 9.21
CA GLU A 446 17.27 -14.78 9.34
C GLU A 446 16.47 -15.24 8.13
N PHE A 447 15.69 -14.33 7.50
CA PHE A 447 15.02 -14.63 6.24
C PHE A 447 16.01 -15.09 5.18
N HIS A 448 17.06 -14.33 4.93
CA HIS A 448 18.06 -14.69 3.91
C HIS A 448 18.75 -16.02 4.22
N GLN A 449 19.09 -16.27 5.49
CA GLN A 449 19.72 -17.53 5.90
C GLN A 449 18.78 -18.74 5.74
N GLU A 450 17.49 -18.59 6.09
CA GLU A 450 16.49 -19.65 5.95
C GLU A 450 16.10 -19.86 4.48
N TYR A 451 15.98 -18.80 3.69
CA TYR A 451 15.62 -18.91 2.27
C TYR A 451 16.70 -19.61 1.45
N ALA A 452 17.96 -19.40 1.78
CA ALA A 452 19.09 -20.10 1.13
C ALA A 452 19.11 -21.62 1.37
N LYS A 453 18.46 -22.11 2.40
CA LYS A 453 18.37 -23.56 2.74
C LYS A 453 17.24 -24.27 2.00
N ARG A 454 16.31 -23.55 1.44
CA ARG A 454 15.06 -24.03 0.81
C ARG A 454 15.19 -24.07 -0.69
#